data_8ff8e31e0661c86f62a4667c49ee07c1
#
_entry.id   8ff8e31e0661c86f62a4667c49ee07c1
#
_cell.length_a   1.000
_cell.length_b   1.000
_cell.length_c   1.000
_cell.angle_alpha   90.00
_cell.angle_beta   90.00
_cell.angle_gamma   90.00
#
_symmetry.space_group_name_H-M   'P 1'
#
loop_
_entity.id
_entity.type
_entity.pdbx_description
1 polymer ?
#
loop_
_entity_poly.entity_id
_entity_poly.type
_entity_poly.pdbx_seq_one_letter_code
_entity_poly.pdbx_strand_id
1 'polypeptide(L)'
;MITKRIIPCLDVKDGRVVKGVNFAGLQDVSSPVTLAKFYSDCGADELVFYDITASSDGRKLFTQILCETAKNVFIPLTVGGGINTVEDFDRVLKCGADKVSVNSGAIRNPDLIREAAKRYGDQCVVLSADIKRVDGMFRIFAKGGREDTGMEAISWIKKCVALGAGEIVVNSIDTDGVKGGFDLEMLDAVCNAVSVPVIASGGAGRISDFITLFQTLPKVDAGLAASIFHFGEVKIRDLKAEMARNNIPTRL
;
A
#
# COMPACT_ATOMS: atom_id res chain seq x y z
N MET A 1 16.72 -15.83 -5.98
CA MET A 1 16.56 -14.36 -6.08
C MET A 1 15.09 -14.03 -5.83
N ILE A 2 14.79 -13.07 -4.96
CA ILE A 2 13.39 -12.70 -4.65
C ILE A 2 12.88 -11.83 -5.81
N THR A 3 11.68 -12.15 -6.33
CA THR A 3 11.05 -11.38 -7.41
C THR A 3 10.45 -10.08 -6.90
N LYS A 4 10.51 -9.01 -7.72
CA LYS A 4 9.84 -7.75 -7.44
C LYS A 4 8.35 -7.88 -7.73
N ARG A 5 7.51 -7.36 -6.83
CA ARG A 5 6.05 -7.44 -6.94
C ARG A 5 5.48 -6.17 -7.56
N ILE A 6 4.47 -6.33 -8.40
CA ILE A 6 3.67 -5.23 -8.96
C ILE A 6 2.29 -5.31 -8.34
N ILE A 7 1.91 -4.25 -7.63
CA ILE A 7 0.74 -4.22 -6.74
C ILE A 7 -0.23 -3.11 -7.16
N PRO A 8 -1.38 -3.43 -7.77
CA PRO A 8 -2.48 -2.47 -7.90
C PRO A 8 -3.10 -2.14 -6.55
N CYS A 9 -3.45 -0.85 -6.35
CA CYS A 9 -4.16 -0.37 -5.17
C CYS A 9 -5.56 0.06 -5.54
N LEU A 10 -6.56 -0.46 -4.83
CA LEU A 10 -7.97 -0.10 -4.96
C LEU A 10 -8.37 0.80 -3.78
N ASP A 11 -8.46 2.10 -4.03
CA ASP A 11 -9.02 3.06 -3.07
C ASP A 11 -10.55 3.02 -3.17
N VAL A 12 -11.22 2.58 -2.10
CA VAL A 12 -12.67 2.37 -2.09
C VAL A 12 -13.36 3.43 -1.25
N LYS A 13 -14.35 4.07 -1.83
CA LYS A 13 -15.25 5.01 -1.17
C LYS A 13 -16.70 4.65 -1.49
N ASP A 14 -17.55 4.54 -0.47
CA ASP A 14 -18.98 4.23 -0.62
C ASP A 14 -19.23 2.98 -1.51
N GLY A 15 -18.38 1.96 -1.37
CA GLY A 15 -18.48 0.71 -2.13
C GLY A 15 -18.03 0.79 -3.59
N ARG A 16 -17.41 1.87 -4.02
CA ARG A 16 -16.88 2.05 -5.37
C ARG A 16 -15.39 2.30 -5.34
N VAL A 17 -14.67 1.79 -6.34
CA VAL A 17 -13.27 2.18 -6.53
C VAL A 17 -13.23 3.59 -7.08
N VAL A 18 -12.45 4.44 -6.41
CA VAL A 18 -12.30 5.85 -6.79
C VAL A 18 -10.83 6.20 -6.91
N LYS A 19 -10.52 7.23 -7.69
CA LYS A 19 -9.16 7.79 -7.76
C LYS A 19 -9.20 9.30 -7.92
N GLY A 20 -8.29 9.98 -7.21
CA GLY A 20 -8.05 11.42 -7.31
C GLY A 20 -6.56 11.72 -7.35
N VAL A 21 -6.23 13.01 -7.38
CA VAL A 21 -4.86 13.51 -7.27
C VAL A 21 -4.68 14.12 -5.87
N ASN A 22 -3.59 13.81 -5.17
CA ASN A 22 -3.31 14.27 -3.80
C ASN A 22 -4.51 14.04 -2.84
N PHE A 23 -5.18 12.87 -2.95
CA PHE A 23 -6.36 12.51 -2.18
C PHE A 23 -7.58 13.43 -2.36
N ALA A 24 -7.63 14.23 -3.43
CA ALA A 24 -8.73 15.13 -3.77
C ALA A 24 -9.29 14.86 -5.18
N GLY A 25 -10.48 15.42 -5.49
CA GLY A 25 -11.08 15.31 -6.83
C GLY A 25 -11.42 13.88 -7.25
N LEU A 26 -11.96 13.06 -6.33
CA LEU A 26 -12.22 11.64 -6.55
C LEU A 26 -13.20 11.40 -7.71
N GLN A 27 -12.80 10.55 -8.65
CA GLN A 27 -13.61 10.05 -9.75
C GLN A 27 -13.92 8.57 -9.53
N ASP A 28 -15.14 8.15 -9.87
CA ASP A 28 -15.57 6.75 -9.86
C ASP A 28 -14.86 5.98 -11.00
N VAL A 29 -14.29 4.84 -10.66
CA VAL A 29 -13.58 3.97 -11.62
C VAL A 29 -14.39 2.72 -11.93
N SER A 30 -14.73 1.91 -10.93
CA SER A 30 -15.39 0.61 -11.12
C SER A 30 -15.91 0.00 -9.82
N SER A 31 -16.57 -1.17 -9.93
CA SER A 31 -16.84 -2.06 -8.82
C SER A 31 -15.52 -2.66 -8.28
N PRO A 32 -15.31 -2.69 -6.95
CA PRO A 32 -14.11 -3.32 -6.36
C PRO A 32 -13.95 -4.79 -6.75
N VAL A 33 -15.03 -5.57 -6.75
CA VAL A 33 -15.01 -6.99 -7.10
C VAL A 33 -14.56 -7.22 -8.54
N THR A 34 -15.14 -6.44 -9.48
CA THR A 34 -14.81 -6.57 -10.91
C THR A 34 -13.37 -6.20 -11.18
N LEU A 35 -12.89 -5.11 -10.58
CA LEU A 35 -11.54 -4.60 -10.82
C LEU A 35 -10.49 -5.49 -10.14
N ALA A 36 -10.76 -5.99 -8.95
CA ALA A 36 -9.87 -6.91 -8.24
C ALA A 36 -9.69 -8.22 -9.00
N LYS A 37 -10.80 -8.80 -9.51
CA LYS A 37 -10.75 -9.97 -10.39
C LYS A 37 -9.92 -9.69 -11.65
N PHE A 38 -10.15 -8.57 -12.32
CA PHE A 38 -9.38 -8.18 -13.50
C PHE A 38 -7.88 -8.14 -13.23
N TYR A 39 -7.44 -7.54 -12.12
CA TYR A 39 -6.00 -7.50 -11.77
C TYR A 39 -5.43 -8.87 -11.42
N SER A 40 -6.19 -9.70 -10.71
CA SER A 40 -5.81 -11.09 -10.45
C SER A 40 -5.56 -11.86 -11.75
N ASP A 41 -6.46 -11.70 -12.74
CA ASP A 41 -6.37 -12.35 -14.06
C ASP A 41 -5.27 -11.74 -14.96
N CYS A 42 -4.92 -10.46 -14.74
CA CYS A 42 -3.90 -9.74 -15.53
C CYS A 42 -2.46 -9.97 -15.04
N GLY A 43 -2.26 -10.76 -13.98
CA GLY A 43 -0.93 -11.13 -13.48
C GLY A 43 -0.34 -10.13 -12.49
N ALA A 44 -1.17 -9.39 -11.74
CA ALA A 44 -0.72 -8.70 -10.55
C ALA A 44 -0.14 -9.70 -9.53
N ASP A 45 0.86 -9.30 -8.76
CA ASP A 45 1.48 -10.18 -7.78
C ASP A 45 0.76 -10.17 -6.42
N GLU A 46 0.07 -9.07 -6.12
CA GLU A 46 -0.69 -8.82 -4.90
C GLU A 46 -1.70 -7.71 -5.19
N LEU A 47 -2.73 -7.57 -4.36
CA LEU A 47 -3.67 -6.44 -4.39
C LEU A 47 -3.70 -5.73 -3.04
N VAL A 48 -3.83 -4.41 -3.07
CA VAL A 48 -4.15 -3.60 -1.90
C VAL A 48 -5.56 -3.03 -2.04
N PHE A 49 -6.34 -3.14 -0.97
CA PHE A 49 -7.73 -2.69 -0.89
C PHE A 49 -7.88 -1.75 0.32
N TYR A 50 -8.04 -0.46 0.05
CA TYR A 50 -8.20 0.55 1.09
C TYR A 50 -9.61 1.13 1.11
N ASP A 51 -10.31 1.07 2.26
CA ASP A 51 -11.43 1.95 2.52
C ASP A 51 -10.90 3.32 2.96
N ILE A 52 -10.86 4.25 2.03
CA ILE A 52 -10.29 5.59 2.28
C ILE A 52 -11.21 6.52 3.07
N THR A 53 -12.46 6.11 3.33
CA THR A 53 -13.39 6.93 4.13
C THR A 53 -13.39 6.55 5.60
N ALA A 54 -13.02 5.31 5.95
CA ALA A 54 -13.16 4.74 7.28
C ALA A 54 -12.38 5.53 8.35
N SER A 55 -11.16 5.96 8.06
CA SER A 55 -10.32 6.69 9.01
C SER A 55 -10.76 8.13 9.23
N SER A 56 -11.35 8.80 8.23
CA SER A 56 -11.79 10.19 8.32
C SER A 56 -13.19 10.34 8.92
N ASP A 57 -14.11 9.45 8.54
CA ASP A 57 -15.52 9.53 8.90
C ASP A 57 -15.89 8.62 10.08
N GLY A 58 -14.90 7.85 10.62
CA GLY A 58 -15.14 6.87 11.68
C GLY A 58 -15.95 5.66 11.20
N ARG A 59 -16.11 5.48 9.90
CA ARG A 59 -16.76 4.31 9.32
C ARG A 59 -15.90 3.07 9.48
N LYS A 60 -16.56 1.95 9.71
CA LYS A 60 -15.92 0.65 9.67
C LYS A 60 -15.77 0.18 8.23
N LEU A 61 -14.78 -0.66 7.98
CA LEU A 61 -14.56 -1.31 6.69
C LEU A 61 -15.83 -2.03 6.20
N PHE A 62 -16.12 -1.92 4.90
CA PHE A 62 -17.26 -2.60 4.28
C PHE A 62 -17.01 -4.10 4.17
N THR A 63 -17.31 -4.81 5.26
CA THR A 63 -17.02 -6.23 5.42
C THR A 63 -17.63 -7.08 4.31
N GLN A 64 -18.87 -6.77 3.89
CA GLN A 64 -19.54 -7.54 2.84
C GLN A 64 -18.81 -7.42 1.48
N ILE A 65 -18.46 -6.20 1.08
CA ILE A 65 -17.74 -5.95 -0.18
C ILE A 65 -16.35 -6.60 -0.16
N LEU A 66 -15.68 -6.55 0.98
CA LEU A 66 -14.40 -7.23 1.16
C LEU A 66 -14.54 -8.75 0.98
N CYS A 67 -15.52 -9.37 1.64
CA CYS A 67 -15.74 -10.82 1.53
C CYS A 67 -16.10 -11.24 0.09
N GLU A 68 -16.84 -10.41 -0.66
CA GLU A 68 -17.10 -10.68 -2.06
C GLU A 68 -15.86 -10.52 -2.94
N THR A 69 -15.06 -9.48 -2.67
CA THR A 69 -13.79 -9.25 -3.39
C THR A 69 -12.83 -10.42 -3.17
N ALA A 70 -12.62 -10.84 -1.94
CA ALA A 70 -11.71 -11.93 -1.59
C ALA A 70 -12.08 -13.26 -2.26
N LYS A 71 -13.37 -13.55 -2.48
CA LYS A 71 -13.80 -14.76 -3.21
C LYS A 71 -13.38 -14.79 -4.68
N ASN A 72 -13.08 -13.65 -5.26
CA ASN A 72 -12.76 -13.50 -6.68
C ASN A 72 -11.28 -13.22 -6.95
N VAL A 73 -10.44 -13.17 -5.91
CA VAL A 73 -9.01 -12.86 -5.99
C VAL A 73 -8.21 -14.08 -5.54
N PHE A 74 -7.23 -14.50 -6.35
CA PHE A 74 -6.37 -15.66 -6.10
C PHE A 74 -4.89 -15.29 -5.97
N ILE A 75 -4.62 -14.03 -5.68
CA ILE A 75 -3.32 -13.48 -5.32
C ILE A 75 -3.43 -12.84 -3.93
N PRO A 76 -2.33 -12.67 -3.19
CA PRO A 76 -2.38 -12.07 -1.85
C PRO A 76 -3.16 -10.75 -1.81
N LEU A 77 -4.03 -10.61 -0.81
CA LEU A 77 -4.89 -9.45 -0.61
C LEU A 77 -4.53 -8.75 0.69
N THR A 78 -3.98 -7.54 0.59
CA THR A 78 -3.75 -6.65 1.72
C THR A 78 -4.92 -5.68 1.87
N VAL A 79 -5.49 -5.58 3.07
CA VAL A 79 -6.67 -4.77 3.33
C VAL A 79 -6.40 -3.75 4.43
N GLY A 80 -6.81 -2.50 4.20
CA GLY A 80 -6.68 -1.42 5.18
C GLY A 80 -7.86 -0.45 5.15
N GLY A 81 -7.78 0.58 5.99
CA GLY A 81 -8.84 1.54 6.21
C GLY A 81 -9.69 1.20 7.42
N GLY A 82 -9.80 2.13 8.37
CA GLY A 82 -10.62 1.99 9.57
C GLY A 82 -10.18 0.92 10.58
N ILE A 83 -8.98 0.39 10.46
CA ILE A 83 -8.43 -0.62 11.36
C ILE A 83 -7.92 0.07 12.64
N ASN A 84 -8.53 -0.26 13.78
CA ASN A 84 -8.25 0.40 15.06
C ASN A 84 -8.04 -0.56 16.22
N THR A 85 -8.50 -1.80 16.12
CA THR A 85 -8.46 -2.81 17.16
C THR A 85 -8.03 -4.16 16.59
N VAL A 86 -7.66 -5.09 17.46
CA VAL A 86 -7.32 -6.48 17.07
C VAL A 86 -8.56 -7.21 16.52
N GLU A 87 -9.75 -6.84 16.97
CA GLU A 87 -11.02 -7.36 16.45
C GLU A 87 -11.26 -6.91 14.99
N ASP A 88 -10.77 -5.71 14.61
CA ASP A 88 -10.80 -5.28 13.22
C ASP A 88 -9.88 -6.17 12.35
N PHE A 89 -8.69 -6.53 12.86
CA PHE A 89 -7.82 -7.52 12.19
C PHE A 89 -8.53 -8.86 12.02
N ASP A 90 -9.11 -9.40 13.09
CA ASP A 90 -9.82 -10.70 13.05
C ASP A 90 -10.94 -10.70 12.02
N ARG A 91 -11.75 -9.63 11.98
CA ARG A 91 -12.84 -9.47 11.01
C ARG A 91 -12.34 -9.45 9.57
N VAL A 92 -11.29 -8.71 9.28
CA VAL A 92 -10.73 -8.55 7.93
C VAL A 92 -10.09 -9.84 7.44
N LEU A 93 -9.28 -10.50 8.29
CA LEU A 93 -8.66 -11.79 7.97
C LEU A 93 -9.71 -12.89 7.75
N LYS A 94 -10.77 -12.94 8.55
CA LYS A 94 -11.88 -13.88 8.36
C LYS A 94 -12.67 -13.66 7.07
N CYS A 95 -12.64 -12.46 6.51
CA CYS A 95 -13.22 -12.16 5.18
C CYS A 95 -12.34 -12.62 4.01
N GLY A 96 -11.12 -13.10 4.27
CA GLY A 96 -10.22 -13.62 3.26
C GLY A 96 -9.06 -12.70 2.88
N ALA A 97 -8.78 -11.66 3.68
CA ALA A 97 -7.53 -10.92 3.54
C ALA A 97 -6.34 -11.77 4.05
N ASP A 98 -5.20 -11.66 3.38
CA ASP A 98 -3.94 -12.28 3.79
C ASP A 98 -3.15 -11.39 4.74
N LYS A 99 -3.27 -10.07 4.57
CA LYS A 99 -2.57 -9.06 5.36
C LYS A 99 -3.49 -7.89 5.70
N VAL A 100 -3.18 -7.23 6.80
CA VAL A 100 -3.94 -6.05 7.28
C VAL A 100 -3.02 -4.86 7.42
N SER A 101 -3.38 -3.77 6.73
CA SER A 101 -2.62 -2.53 6.69
C SER A 101 -3.16 -1.51 7.69
N VAL A 102 -2.28 -0.95 8.52
CA VAL A 102 -2.62 0.05 9.54
C VAL A 102 -1.76 1.30 9.40
N ASN A 103 -2.36 2.47 9.59
CA ASN A 103 -1.70 3.76 9.75
C ASN A 103 -2.26 4.48 11.00
N SER A 104 -3.35 5.22 10.88
CA SER A 104 -3.90 6.06 11.97
C SER A 104 -4.27 5.28 13.24
N GLY A 105 -4.65 3.99 13.12
CA GLY A 105 -4.88 3.11 14.26
C GLY A 105 -3.61 2.85 15.06
N ALA A 106 -2.50 2.57 14.37
CA ALA A 106 -1.19 2.38 14.99
C ALA A 106 -0.62 3.68 15.57
N ILE A 107 -0.85 4.82 14.92
CA ILE A 107 -0.45 6.13 15.43
C ILE A 107 -1.12 6.43 16.79
N ARG A 108 -2.41 6.13 16.91
CA ARG A 108 -3.15 6.31 18.16
C ARG A 108 -2.78 5.31 19.25
N ASN A 109 -2.58 4.06 18.85
CA ASN A 109 -2.21 2.96 19.75
C ASN A 109 -1.16 2.06 19.09
N PRO A 110 0.14 2.29 19.29
CA PRO A 110 1.20 1.46 18.71
C PRO A 110 1.16 -0.01 19.16
N ASP A 111 0.60 -0.30 20.34
CA ASP A 111 0.48 -1.67 20.84
C ASP A 111 -0.46 -2.52 19.99
N LEU A 112 -1.33 -1.93 19.18
CA LEU A 112 -2.14 -2.62 18.19
C LEU A 112 -1.26 -3.49 17.26
N ILE A 113 -0.10 -2.97 16.82
CA ILE A 113 0.85 -3.73 15.98
C ILE A 113 1.35 -4.96 16.75
N ARG A 114 1.80 -4.77 18.01
CA ARG A 114 2.32 -5.85 18.84
C ARG A 114 1.29 -6.94 19.10
N GLU A 115 0.08 -6.55 19.45
CA GLU A 115 -1.01 -7.48 19.73
C GLU A 115 -1.43 -8.26 18.49
N ALA A 116 -1.54 -7.59 17.34
CA ALA A 116 -1.85 -8.22 16.06
C ALA A 116 -0.74 -9.18 15.62
N ALA A 117 0.52 -8.77 15.69
CA ALA A 117 1.67 -9.60 15.34
C ALA A 117 1.76 -10.85 16.24
N LYS A 118 1.53 -10.70 17.56
CA LYS A 118 1.50 -11.82 18.49
C LYS A 118 0.38 -12.82 18.19
N ARG A 119 -0.77 -12.35 17.70
CA ARG A 119 -1.96 -13.18 17.47
C ARG A 119 -1.99 -13.84 16.09
N TYR A 120 -1.54 -13.13 15.06
CA TYR A 120 -1.67 -13.54 13.66
C TYR A 120 -0.32 -13.75 12.94
N GLY A 121 0.78 -13.39 13.59
CA GLY A 121 2.11 -13.35 12.99
C GLY A 121 2.42 -11.98 12.38
N ASP A 122 3.69 -11.60 12.41
CA ASP A 122 4.19 -10.34 11.87
C ASP A 122 3.94 -10.20 10.35
N GLN A 123 4.00 -11.30 9.61
CA GLN A 123 3.71 -11.36 8.17
C GLN A 123 2.29 -10.89 7.81
N CYS A 124 1.34 -10.90 8.76
CA CYS A 124 -0.02 -10.40 8.56
C CYS A 124 -0.14 -8.88 8.82
N VAL A 125 0.88 -8.23 9.39
CA VAL A 125 0.83 -6.83 9.81
C VAL A 125 1.62 -5.96 8.86
N VAL A 126 0.93 -5.09 8.12
CA VAL A 126 1.53 -4.11 7.21
C VAL A 126 1.41 -2.71 7.82
N LEU A 127 2.52 -2.02 7.99
CA LEU A 127 2.51 -0.60 8.32
C LEU A 127 2.29 0.21 7.03
N SER A 128 1.22 0.99 6.93
CA SER A 128 1.10 2.04 5.91
C SER A 128 1.65 3.34 6.49
N ALA A 129 2.72 3.83 5.93
CA ALA A 129 3.39 5.07 6.35
C ALA A 129 3.14 6.15 5.31
N ASP A 130 2.20 7.07 5.59
CA ASP A 130 1.97 8.26 4.78
C ASP A 130 3.01 9.30 5.19
N ILE A 131 3.92 9.61 4.28
CA ILE A 131 5.11 10.43 4.56
C ILE A 131 5.09 11.68 3.68
N LYS A 132 5.42 12.81 4.29
CA LYS A 132 5.60 14.08 3.60
C LYS A 132 6.89 14.76 4.06
N ARG A 133 7.54 15.49 3.16
CA ARG A 133 8.69 16.32 3.50
C ARG A 133 8.20 17.68 4.05
N VAL A 134 8.53 17.96 5.31
CA VAL A 134 8.20 19.22 6.01
C VAL A 134 9.48 19.76 6.62
N ASP A 135 9.85 20.99 6.26
CA ASP A 135 11.08 21.67 6.73
C ASP A 135 12.35 20.80 6.57
N GLY A 136 12.45 20.08 5.45
CA GLY A 136 13.57 19.18 5.14
C GLY A 136 13.59 17.85 5.86
N MET A 137 12.58 17.54 6.67
CA MET A 137 12.43 16.27 7.39
C MET A 137 11.28 15.44 6.85
N PHE A 138 11.43 14.11 6.88
CA PHE A 138 10.34 13.18 6.59
C PHE A 138 9.43 13.05 7.82
N ARG A 139 8.17 13.45 7.70
CA ARG A 139 7.17 13.38 8.77
C ARG A 139 6.05 12.42 8.44
N ILE A 140 5.55 11.74 9.46
CA ILE A 140 4.38 10.85 9.38
C ILE A 140 3.10 11.66 9.43
N PHE A 141 2.19 11.31 8.53
CA PHE A 141 0.84 11.87 8.47
C PHE A 141 -0.22 10.81 8.82
N ALA A 142 -1.26 11.27 9.48
CA ALA A 142 -2.46 10.50 9.81
C ALA A 142 -3.64 10.86 8.91
N LYS A 143 -4.77 10.13 9.06
CA LYS A 143 -6.05 10.42 8.42
C LYS A 143 -5.98 10.57 6.88
N GLY A 144 -5.22 9.65 6.24
CA GLY A 144 -5.04 9.70 4.78
C GLY A 144 -4.28 10.96 4.35
N GLY A 145 -3.16 11.26 4.99
CA GLY A 145 -2.26 12.36 4.61
C GLY A 145 -2.72 13.76 5.02
N ARG A 146 -3.77 13.89 5.85
CA ARG A 146 -4.38 15.20 6.18
C ARG A 146 -3.89 15.82 7.48
N GLU A 147 -3.30 15.04 8.37
CA GLU A 147 -2.88 15.48 9.70
C GLU A 147 -1.40 15.18 9.91
N ASP A 148 -0.58 16.27 10.03
CA ASP A 148 0.81 16.14 10.45
C ASP A 148 0.86 15.72 11.91
N THR A 149 1.50 14.59 12.19
CA THR A 149 1.65 14.07 13.55
C THR A 149 2.84 14.67 14.29
N GLY A 150 3.72 15.40 13.61
CA GLY A 150 4.99 15.88 14.10
C GLY A 150 6.06 14.79 14.30
N MET A 151 5.72 13.51 14.07
CA MET A 151 6.66 12.39 14.24
C MET A 151 7.62 12.28 13.06
N GLU A 152 8.90 12.05 13.37
CA GLU A 152 9.92 11.74 12.38
C GLU A 152 9.69 10.32 11.83
N ALA A 153 9.66 10.19 10.50
CA ALA A 153 9.20 9.00 9.82
C ALA A 153 10.07 7.77 10.08
N ILE A 154 11.40 7.92 10.00
CA ILE A 154 12.32 6.78 10.15
C ILE A 154 12.27 6.21 11.57
N SER A 155 12.21 7.07 12.57
CA SER A 155 12.09 6.67 13.98
C SER A 155 10.78 5.94 14.25
N TRP A 156 9.68 6.45 13.65
CA TRP A 156 8.37 5.80 13.76
C TRP A 156 8.36 4.43 13.11
N ILE A 157 8.85 4.30 11.88
CA ILE A 157 8.93 3.04 11.14
C ILE A 157 9.76 2.01 11.91
N LYS A 158 10.95 2.38 12.40
CA LYS A 158 11.77 1.49 13.24
C LYS A 158 11.02 0.99 14.47
N LYS A 159 10.29 1.89 15.14
CA LYS A 159 9.45 1.52 16.29
C LYS A 159 8.37 0.50 15.90
N CYS A 160 7.69 0.71 14.78
CA CYS A 160 6.64 -0.20 14.32
C CYS A 160 7.18 -1.58 13.93
N VAL A 161 8.36 -1.64 13.27
CA VAL A 161 9.04 -2.91 12.98
C VAL A 161 9.42 -3.63 14.25
N ALA A 162 9.97 -2.94 15.26
CA ALA A 162 10.28 -3.51 16.56
C ALA A 162 9.04 -4.01 17.33
N LEU A 163 7.85 -3.50 17.00
CA LEU A 163 6.57 -3.95 17.55
C LEU A 163 5.98 -5.14 16.79
N GLY A 164 6.51 -5.49 15.60
CA GLY A 164 6.07 -6.65 14.82
C GLY A 164 5.38 -6.31 13.49
N ALA A 165 5.58 -5.11 12.94
CA ALA A 165 5.20 -4.86 11.55
C ALA A 165 6.13 -5.65 10.63
N GLY A 166 5.57 -6.59 9.86
CA GLY A 166 6.32 -7.50 8.99
C GLY A 166 6.52 -6.97 7.57
N GLU A 167 5.84 -5.90 7.19
CA GLU A 167 5.97 -5.25 5.88
C GLU A 167 5.60 -3.76 5.99
N ILE A 168 6.13 -2.93 5.11
CA ILE A 168 5.88 -1.48 5.11
C ILE A 168 5.45 -1.01 3.72
N VAL A 169 4.32 -0.32 3.63
CA VAL A 169 3.96 0.50 2.46
C VAL A 169 4.40 1.94 2.76
N VAL A 170 5.32 2.46 1.97
CA VAL A 170 5.78 3.85 2.03
C VAL A 170 5.02 4.67 1.00
N ASN A 171 4.07 5.48 1.47
CA ASN A 171 3.30 6.38 0.62
C ASN A 171 3.94 7.78 0.65
N SER A 172 4.55 8.19 -0.45
CA SER A 172 5.01 9.58 -0.60
C SER A 172 3.85 10.49 -0.97
N ILE A 173 3.43 11.35 -0.03
CA ILE A 173 2.37 12.34 -0.26
C ILE A 173 2.83 13.38 -1.30
N ASP A 174 4.11 13.73 -1.30
CA ASP A 174 4.67 14.75 -2.19
C ASP A 174 4.61 14.32 -3.67
N THR A 175 4.69 13.02 -3.95
CA THR A 175 4.68 12.47 -5.30
C THR A 175 3.37 11.81 -5.71
N ASP A 176 2.42 11.59 -4.77
CA ASP A 176 1.17 10.87 -5.09
C ASP A 176 0.34 11.60 -6.14
N GLY A 177 -0.01 10.89 -7.21
CA GLY A 177 -0.77 11.41 -8.33
C GLY A 177 0.00 12.33 -9.29
N VAL A 178 1.25 12.72 -8.97
CA VAL A 178 2.07 13.62 -9.79
C VAL A 178 2.61 12.96 -11.06
N LYS A 179 2.76 11.61 -11.05
CA LYS A 179 3.29 10.80 -12.17
C LYS A 179 4.71 11.19 -12.60
N GLY A 180 5.52 11.72 -11.68
CA GLY A 180 6.91 12.14 -11.91
C GLY A 180 7.97 11.11 -11.51
N GLY A 181 7.57 9.91 -11.10
CA GLY A 181 8.42 8.85 -10.56
C GLY A 181 8.31 8.73 -9.04
N PHE A 182 8.82 7.63 -8.49
CA PHE A 182 8.84 7.36 -7.05
C PHE A 182 9.81 8.28 -6.31
N ASP A 183 9.57 8.55 -5.02
CA ASP A 183 10.48 9.30 -4.15
C ASP A 183 11.65 8.41 -3.72
N LEU A 184 12.69 8.38 -4.54
CA LEU A 184 13.83 7.50 -4.33
C LEU A 184 14.63 7.84 -3.06
N GLU A 185 14.72 9.13 -2.69
CA GLU A 185 15.44 9.56 -1.48
C GLU A 185 14.75 9.05 -0.21
N MET A 186 13.42 9.21 -0.13
CA MET A 186 12.61 8.71 0.98
C MET A 186 12.69 7.19 1.08
N LEU A 187 12.56 6.49 -0.05
CA LEU A 187 12.62 5.03 -0.10
C LEU A 187 13.99 4.50 0.29
N ASP A 188 15.09 5.13 -0.14
CA ASP A 188 16.44 4.75 0.26
C ASP A 188 16.64 4.90 1.76
N ALA A 189 16.19 6.03 2.34
CA ALA A 189 16.25 6.26 3.79
C ALA A 189 15.51 5.17 4.57
N VAL A 190 14.31 4.76 4.13
CA VAL A 190 13.53 3.69 4.77
C VAL A 190 14.23 2.34 4.59
N CYS A 191 14.63 1.97 3.37
CA CYS A 191 15.27 0.68 3.07
C CYS A 191 16.61 0.48 3.81
N ASN A 192 17.30 1.56 4.16
CA ASN A 192 18.52 1.51 4.97
C ASN A 192 18.23 1.43 6.47
N ALA A 193 17.01 1.73 6.89
CA ALA A 193 16.61 1.78 8.29
C ALA A 193 15.98 0.47 8.80
N VAL A 194 15.47 -0.40 7.89
CA VAL A 194 14.72 -1.62 8.24
C VAL A 194 15.19 -2.82 7.44
N SER A 195 14.81 -4.03 7.91
CA SER A 195 15.11 -5.30 7.25
C SER A 195 13.85 -6.04 6.74
N VAL A 196 12.66 -5.50 7.00
CA VAL A 196 11.40 -6.05 6.49
C VAL A 196 11.12 -5.56 5.08
N PRO A 197 10.30 -6.25 4.29
CA PRO A 197 9.94 -5.84 2.94
C PRO A 197 9.37 -4.41 2.87
N VAL A 198 9.78 -3.67 1.85
CA VAL A 198 9.35 -2.29 1.59
C VAL A 198 8.63 -2.20 0.25
N ILE A 199 7.42 -1.66 0.28
CA ILE A 199 6.58 -1.39 -0.89
C ILE A 199 6.61 0.11 -1.17
N ALA A 200 7.07 0.51 -2.36
CA ALA A 200 7.07 1.89 -2.82
C ALA A 200 5.69 2.29 -3.33
N SER A 201 5.14 3.41 -2.87
CA SER A 201 3.85 3.96 -3.27
C SER A 201 3.90 5.47 -3.46
N GLY A 202 3.19 5.96 -4.47
CA GLY A 202 3.14 7.38 -4.85
C GLY A 202 4.17 7.75 -5.92
N GLY A 203 3.70 8.38 -7.01
CA GLY A 203 4.55 8.97 -8.04
C GLY A 203 4.68 8.19 -9.34
N ALA A 204 4.36 6.90 -9.40
CA ALA A 204 4.45 6.13 -10.63
C ALA A 204 3.56 6.71 -11.75
N GLY A 205 4.14 6.97 -12.92
CA GLY A 205 3.45 7.49 -14.11
C GLY A 205 3.60 6.59 -15.34
N ARG A 206 4.69 5.81 -15.43
CA ARG A 206 5.06 5.03 -16.61
C ARG A 206 5.95 3.85 -16.24
N ILE A 207 6.14 2.93 -17.19
CA ILE A 207 6.95 1.71 -17.02
C ILE A 207 8.38 2.04 -16.56
N SER A 208 9.01 3.06 -17.16
CA SER A 208 10.38 3.45 -16.80
C SER A 208 10.56 3.84 -15.33
N ASP A 209 9.51 4.30 -14.66
CA ASP A 209 9.59 4.68 -13.24
C ASP A 209 9.83 3.45 -12.35
N PHE A 210 9.20 2.31 -12.68
CA PHE A 210 9.44 1.04 -12.00
C PHE A 210 10.84 0.48 -12.31
N ILE A 211 11.29 0.61 -13.56
CA ILE A 211 12.64 0.20 -13.95
C ILE A 211 13.67 0.99 -13.13
N THR A 212 13.54 2.32 -13.12
CA THR A 212 14.41 3.20 -12.34
C THR A 212 14.38 2.86 -10.85
N LEU A 213 13.17 2.64 -10.27
CA LEU A 213 13.01 2.26 -8.87
C LEU A 213 13.84 1.01 -8.52
N PHE A 214 13.62 -0.09 -9.24
CA PHE A 214 14.22 -1.38 -8.88
C PHE A 214 15.71 -1.48 -9.24
N GLN A 215 16.18 -0.73 -10.26
CA GLN A 215 17.59 -0.64 -10.59
C GLN A 215 18.36 0.23 -9.60
N THR A 216 17.77 1.35 -9.15
CA THR A 216 18.42 2.30 -8.22
C THR A 216 18.34 1.77 -6.79
N LEU A 217 17.23 1.19 -6.40
CA LEU A 217 16.96 0.72 -5.04
C LEU A 217 16.61 -0.78 -5.02
N PRO A 218 17.61 -1.66 -5.17
CA PRO A 218 17.36 -3.11 -5.22
C PRO A 218 16.81 -3.70 -3.91
N LYS A 219 16.83 -2.95 -2.81
CA LYS A 219 16.21 -3.32 -1.53
C LYS A 219 14.68 -3.11 -1.51
N VAL A 220 14.11 -2.33 -2.42
CA VAL A 220 12.65 -2.19 -2.54
C VAL A 220 12.07 -3.48 -3.10
N ASP A 221 11.05 -4.04 -2.45
CA ASP A 221 10.48 -5.35 -2.77
C ASP A 221 9.27 -5.28 -3.71
N ALA A 222 8.58 -4.13 -3.75
CA ALA A 222 7.40 -3.95 -4.58
C ALA A 222 7.19 -2.50 -5.02
N GLY A 223 6.53 -2.33 -6.16
CA GLY A 223 5.98 -1.05 -6.60
C GLY A 223 4.45 -1.12 -6.62
N LEU A 224 3.82 -0.17 -5.93
CA LEU A 224 2.38 -0.03 -5.83
C LEU A 224 1.92 1.18 -6.64
N ALA A 225 0.86 1.01 -7.44
CA ALA A 225 0.24 2.10 -8.18
C ALA A 225 -1.27 1.87 -8.35
N ALA A 226 -2.00 2.95 -8.63
CA ALA A 226 -3.45 2.92 -8.82
C ALA A 226 -3.83 3.49 -10.20
N SER A 227 -3.77 4.80 -10.39
CA SER A 227 -4.32 5.50 -11.55
C SER A 227 -3.82 4.98 -12.89
N ILE A 228 -2.51 4.74 -13.03
CA ILE A 228 -1.92 4.28 -14.29
C ILE A 228 -2.43 2.90 -14.73
N PHE A 229 -2.79 2.05 -13.76
CA PHE A 229 -3.41 0.76 -14.02
C PHE A 229 -4.91 0.90 -14.27
N HIS A 230 -5.61 1.71 -13.47
CA HIS A 230 -7.05 1.91 -13.58
C HIS A 230 -7.47 2.52 -14.91
N PHE A 231 -6.69 3.47 -15.40
CA PHE A 231 -6.95 4.15 -16.68
C PHE A 231 -6.27 3.49 -17.88
N GLY A 232 -5.62 2.32 -17.68
CA GLY A 232 -5.01 1.54 -18.75
C GLY A 232 -3.76 2.19 -19.37
N GLU A 233 -3.17 3.20 -18.72
CA GLU A 233 -1.95 3.87 -19.19
C GLU A 233 -0.74 2.91 -19.17
N VAL A 234 -0.72 1.98 -18.20
CA VAL A 234 0.27 0.93 -18.08
C VAL A 234 -0.45 -0.41 -17.90
N LYS A 235 -0.15 -1.39 -18.76
CA LYS A 235 -0.61 -2.77 -18.56
C LYS A 235 0.40 -3.54 -17.75
N ILE A 236 -0.05 -4.29 -16.73
CA ILE A 236 0.82 -5.03 -15.81
C ILE A 236 1.72 -6.03 -16.56
N ARG A 237 1.17 -6.73 -17.56
CA ARG A 237 1.94 -7.68 -18.38
C ARG A 237 3.08 -7.00 -19.14
N ASP A 238 2.81 -5.83 -19.74
CA ASP A 238 3.82 -5.07 -20.49
C ASP A 238 4.91 -4.54 -19.56
N LEU A 239 4.52 -4.05 -18.36
CA LEU A 239 5.45 -3.63 -17.31
C LEU A 239 6.37 -4.78 -16.89
N LYS A 240 5.81 -5.95 -16.58
CA LYS A 240 6.60 -7.12 -16.17
C LYS A 240 7.51 -7.63 -17.30
N ALA A 241 7.04 -7.63 -18.54
CA ALA A 241 7.88 -7.97 -19.68
C ALA A 241 9.07 -7.01 -19.82
N GLU A 242 8.86 -5.71 -19.61
CA GLU A 242 9.94 -4.73 -19.66
C GLU A 242 10.89 -4.85 -18.46
N MET A 243 10.37 -5.15 -17.26
CA MET A 243 11.21 -5.48 -16.09
C MET A 243 12.14 -6.66 -16.40
N ALA A 244 11.60 -7.73 -16.99
CA ALA A 244 12.40 -8.92 -17.36
C ALA A 244 13.49 -8.57 -18.39
N ARG A 245 13.20 -7.74 -19.41
CA ARG A 245 14.21 -7.26 -20.38
C ARG A 245 15.33 -6.46 -19.72
N ASN A 246 15.02 -5.77 -18.61
CA ASN A 246 15.97 -4.99 -17.83
C ASN A 246 16.63 -5.80 -16.70
N ASN A 247 16.56 -7.14 -16.74
CA ASN A 247 17.11 -8.07 -15.74
C ASN A 247 16.59 -7.84 -14.31
N ILE A 248 15.40 -7.29 -14.17
CA ILE A 248 14.72 -7.16 -12.88
C ILE A 248 13.91 -8.43 -12.64
N PRO A 249 14.20 -9.18 -11.56
CA PRO A 249 13.50 -10.42 -11.27
C PRO A 249 11.99 -10.17 -11.09
N THR A 250 11.17 -10.81 -11.91
CA THR A 250 9.71 -10.69 -11.84
C THR A 250 9.07 -12.04 -12.16
N ARG A 251 7.83 -12.24 -11.70
CA ARG A 251 7.01 -13.42 -12.06
C ARG A 251 6.16 -13.05 -13.27
N LEU A 252 6.33 -13.75 -14.38
CA LEU A 252 5.55 -13.59 -15.62
C LEU A 252 4.28 -14.41 -15.59
#